data_b88fe3c1ac1e14d85dc5186f0fec5990
#
_entry.id   b88fe3c1ac1e14d85dc5186f0fec5990
#
_cell.length_a   1.000
_cell.length_b   1.000
_cell.length_c   1.000
_cell.angle_alpha   90.00
_cell.angle_beta   90.00
_cell.angle_gamma   90.00
#
_symmetry.space_group_name_H-M   'P 1'
#
loop_
_entity.id
_entity.type
_entity.pdbx_description
1 polymer ?
#
loop_
_entity_poly.entity_id
_entity_poly.type
_entity_poly.pdbx_seq_one_letter_code
_entity_poly.pdbx_strand_id
1 'polypeptide(L)'
;MSNPTSTKTSANLTKRRLRTGLTLAVVALTAAAGTLLAATPAGSTTGSSPDIAATTFADEFNGPAGSAVDGGKWQLETGDNVNNHERQYYTNSTNNAAMDGQGNLVITARKENPANYNCWYGRCEYTSARLNTAGKFTQTYGHFEARIKMSHGQGIWPAFWMLGNDIGSAGWPTCGELDIMENIGREPNTVHGTLHGPGYSGSGGIGAAYNGPRFADGFHTFAVDWAPDSITWSVDGNVYQRRTPADLNGNRWVFDHPFFLILNLAVGGYWPGDPDGSTTFPQQLVIDYVRVTN
;
A
#
# COMPACT_ATOMS: atom_id res chain seq x y z
N MET A 1 -61.46 0.11 -8.04
CA MET A 1 -62.03 -1.19 -7.67
C MET A 1 -60.94 -1.99 -6.98
N SER A 2 -61.14 -2.19 -5.70
CA SER A 2 -60.82 -3.32 -4.83
C SER A 2 -59.36 -3.55 -4.44
N ASN A 3 -59.05 -3.04 -3.27
CA ASN A 3 -58.12 -3.65 -2.29
C ASN A 3 -58.76 -4.94 -1.71
N PRO A 4 -57.98 -5.91 -1.21
CA PRO A 4 -57.93 -6.07 0.24
C PRO A 4 -56.58 -6.49 0.85
N THR A 5 -56.24 -5.85 2.00
CA THR A 5 -56.20 -6.36 3.41
C THR A 5 -55.06 -7.34 3.77
N SER A 6 -54.12 -6.83 4.50
CA SER A 6 -53.68 -7.11 5.89
C SER A 6 -53.85 -8.51 6.48
N THR A 7 -52.74 -9.07 6.97
CA THR A 7 -52.71 -9.80 8.26
C THR A 7 -51.34 -9.69 8.95
N LYS A 8 -51.37 -9.08 10.14
CA LYS A 8 -50.30 -9.12 11.14
C LYS A 8 -50.37 -10.44 11.90
N THR A 9 -49.24 -11.08 12.15
CA THR A 9 -49.15 -12.13 13.18
C THR A 9 -48.02 -11.77 14.13
N SER A 10 -48.44 -11.52 15.35
CA SER A 10 -47.62 -11.29 16.54
C SER A 10 -47.26 -12.63 17.15
N ALA A 11 -45.99 -12.83 17.55
CA ALA A 11 -45.60 -13.97 18.37
C ALA A 11 -44.70 -13.53 19.51
N ASN A 12 -45.08 -13.94 20.69
CA ASN A 12 -44.70 -13.57 22.03
C ASN A 12 -43.25 -13.91 22.44
N LEU A 13 -42.69 -13.03 23.22
CA LEU A 13 -41.51 -13.27 24.06
C LEU A 13 -41.85 -14.25 25.20
N THR A 14 -41.00 -15.23 25.44
CA THR A 14 -40.93 -15.96 26.72
C THR A 14 -39.52 -15.82 27.32
N LYS A 15 -39.46 -15.06 28.38
CA LYS A 15 -38.27 -14.94 29.26
C LYS A 15 -38.14 -16.19 30.14
N ARG A 16 -37.00 -16.88 30.05
CA ARG A 16 -36.58 -17.85 31.06
C ARG A 16 -35.41 -17.30 31.87
N ARG A 17 -35.67 -17.05 33.16
CA ARG A 17 -34.64 -16.84 34.20
C ARG A 17 -34.10 -18.19 34.65
N LEU A 18 -32.77 -18.38 34.71
CA LEU A 18 -32.14 -19.44 35.45
C LEU A 18 -31.36 -18.86 36.65
N ARG A 19 -31.57 -19.49 37.77
CA ARG A 19 -31.05 -19.11 39.08
C ARG A 19 -29.63 -19.65 39.28
N THR A 20 -28.82 -18.83 39.95
CA THR A 20 -27.54 -19.11 40.57
C THR A 20 -27.64 -20.21 41.63
N GLY A 21 -26.73 -21.18 41.59
CA GLY A 21 -26.45 -22.11 42.70
C GLY A 21 -24.96 -22.05 43.03
N LEU A 22 -24.68 -21.52 44.22
CA LEU A 22 -23.35 -21.44 44.82
C LEU A 22 -23.15 -22.71 45.65
N THR A 23 -22.11 -23.52 45.35
CA THR A 23 -21.72 -24.66 46.21
C THR A 23 -20.31 -24.43 46.71
N LEU A 24 -20.19 -24.24 48.04
CA LEU A 24 -18.92 -24.28 48.76
C LEU A 24 -18.44 -25.72 48.91
N ALA A 25 -17.21 -26.01 48.50
CA ALA A 25 -16.51 -27.25 48.88
C ALA A 25 -15.36 -26.91 49.84
N VAL A 26 -15.46 -27.45 51.05
CA VAL A 26 -14.40 -27.42 52.06
C VAL A 26 -13.43 -28.57 51.75
N VAL A 27 -12.14 -28.28 51.62
CA VAL A 27 -11.11 -29.32 51.47
C VAL A 27 -10.19 -29.28 52.70
N ALA A 28 -10.14 -30.42 53.38
CA ALA A 28 -9.32 -30.65 54.55
C ALA A 28 -7.82 -30.75 54.21
N LEU A 29 -6.96 -30.12 55.05
CA LEU A 29 -5.50 -30.29 55.00
C LEU A 29 -5.13 -31.65 55.66
N THR A 30 -4.41 -32.50 54.91
CA THR A 30 -3.58 -33.57 55.41
C THR A 30 -2.11 -33.27 55.18
N ALA A 31 -1.35 -33.11 56.27
CA ALA A 31 0.10 -32.96 56.18
C ALA A 31 0.75 -34.33 55.92
N ALA A 32 1.53 -34.43 54.84
CA ALA A 32 2.43 -35.55 54.59
C ALA A 32 3.86 -35.01 54.49
N ALA A 33 4.74 -35.53 55.39
CA ALA A 33 6.16 -35.27 55.37
C ALA A 33 6.79 -36.01 54.17
N GLY A 34 7.37 -35.29 53.22
CA GLY A 34 8.06 -35.84 52.06
C GLY A 34 9.49 -35.28 51.94
N THR A 35 10.41 -36.19 51.82
CA THR A 35 11.86 -36.07 51.70
C THR A 35 12.32 -35.03 50.67
N LEU A 36 13.29 -34.19 51.07
CA LEU A 36 14.02 -33.29 50.16
C LEU A 36 14.85 -34.12 49.16
N LEU A 37 14.43 -34.14 47.91
CA LEU A 37 15.31 -34.41 46.76
C LEU A 37 15.83 -33.07 46.26
N ALA A 38 17.16 -32.90 46.24
CA ALA A 38 17.83 -31.77 45.66
C ALA A 38 17.53 -31.73 44.14
N ALA A 39 16.74 -30.73 43.71
CA ALA A 39 16.52 -30.46 42.31
C ALA A 39 17.76 -29.74 41.76
N THR A 40 18.38 -30.31 40.74
CA THR A 40 19.39 -29.63 39.91
C THR A 40 18.71 -28.41 39.20
N PRO A 41 19.38 -27.25 39.13
CA PRO A 41 18.79 -26.11 38.43
C PRO A 41 18.62 -26.46 36.95
N ALA A 42 17.36 -26.45 36.48
CA ALA A 42 17.04 -26.50 35.07
C ALA A 42 17.69 -25.29 34.41
N GLY A 43 18.53 -25.54 33.40
CA GLY A 43 19.16 -24.50 32.61
C GLY A 43 18.07 -23.56 32.06
N SER A 44 18.22 -22.28 32.35
CA SER A 44 17.40 -21.24 31.73
C SER A 44 17.68 -21.27 30.24
N THR A 45 16.77 -21.82 29.44
CA THR A 45 16.71 -21.52 28.02
C THR A 45 16.34 -20.04 27.94
N THR A 46 17.34 -19.21 27.66
CA THR A 46 17.08 -17.83 27.23
C THR A 46 16.31 -17.94 25.91
N GLY A 47 15.00 -17.89 26.01
CA GLY A 47 14.16 -17.66 24.84
C GLY A 47 14.60 -16.32 24.26
N SER A 48 15.22 -16.37 23.07
CA SER A 48 15.46 -15.16 22.30
C SER A 48 14.09 -14.51 22.09
N SER A 49 13.92 -13.30 22.61
CA SER A 49 12.80 -12.46 22.20
C SER A 49 12.83 -12.42 20.67
N PRO A 50 11.67 -12.51 19.98
CA PRO A 50 11.67 -12.33 18.54
C PRO A 50 12.36 -10.99 18.24
N ASP A 51 13.34 -11.00 17.35
CA ASP A 51 13.98 -9.79 16.89
C ASP A 51 12.86 -8.87 16.33
N ILE A 52 12.63 -7.76 17.02
CA ILE A 52 11.69 -6.76 16.55
C ILE A 52 12.39 -6.12 15.35
N ALA A 53 11.83 -6.32 14.14
CA ALA A 53 12.36 -5.73 12.92
C ALA A 53 12.58 -4.22 13.11
N ALA A 54 13.81 -3.76 12.86
CA ALA A 54 14.15 -2.36 13.05
C ALA A 54 13.53 -1.49 11.96
N THR A 55 12.85 -0.42 12.33
CA THR A 55 12.36 0.58 11.38
C THR A 55 13.55 1.33 10.80
N THR A 56 13.71 1.28 9.48
CA THR A 56 14.79 1.94 8.73
C THR A 56 14.32 3.22 8.06
N PHE A 57 13.02 3.30 7.73
CA PHE A 57 12.35 4.48 7.21
C PHE A 57 10.91 4.53 7.73
N ALA A 58 10.45 5.72 8.11
CA ALA A 58 9.05 5.96 8.41
C ALA A 58 8.67 7.39 8.06
N ASP A 59 7.49 7.56 7.50
CA ASP A 59 6.81 8.85 7.42
C ASP A 59 5.33 8.67 7.76
N GLU A 60 4.93 9.30 8.84
CA GLU A 60 3.55 9.29 9.37
C GLU A 60 2.78 10.54 8.92
N PHE A 61 3.35 11.34 8.06
CA PHE A 61 2.78 12.56 7.46
C PHE A 61 2.13 13.54 8.45
N ASN A 62 2.69 13.63 9.66
CA ASN A 62 2.20 14.46 10.78
C ASN A 62 2.52 15.96 10.60
N GLY A 63 2.19 16.55 9.46
CA GLY A 63 2.37 17.96 9.17
C GLY A 63 1.08 18.77 9.30
N PRO A 64 1.18 20.12 9.48
CA PRO A 64 0.02 20.99 9.43
C PRO A 64 -0.70 20.93 8.09
N ALA A 65 -2.02 21.13 8.09
CA ALA A 65 -2.82 21.16 6.86
C ALA A 65 -2.24 22.16 5.84
N GLY A 66 -2.09 21.71 4.59
CA GLY A 66 -1.54 22.48 3.48
C GLY A 66 -0.02 22.57 3.45
N SER A 67 0.70 21.99 4.42
CA SER A 67 2.18 21.96 4.39
C SER A 67 2.70 20.94 3.36
N ALA A 68 3.91 21.23 2.84
CA ALA A 68 4.61 20.35 1.93
C ALA A 68 5.16 19.11 2.64
N VAL A 69 5.50 18.08 1.87
CA VAL A 69 6.22 16.88 2.36
C VAL A 69 7.59 17.25 2.94
N ASP A 70 8.09 16.41 3.84
CA ASP A 70 9.45 16.54 4.37
C ASP A 70 10.49 16.40 3.25
N GLY A 71 11.12 17.52 2.88
CA GLY A 71 12.17 17.56 1.86
C GLY A 71 13.44 16.78 2.23
N GLY A 72 13.61 16.35 3.48
CA GLY A 72 14.66 15.43 3.91
C GLY A 72 14.38 13.98 3.54
N LYS A 73 13.11 13.60 3.37
CA LYS A 73 12.65 12.25 3.03
C LYS A 73 12.25 12.12 1.57
N TRP A 74 11.57 13.12 1.02
CA TRP A 74 10.94 13.09 -0.29
C TRP A 74 11.44 14.19 -1.21
N GLN A 75 11.47 13.92 -2.48
CA GLN A 75 11.56 14.93 -3.53
C GLN A 75 10.36 14.80 -4.48
N LEU A 76 9.83 15.94 -4.90
CA LEU A 76 8.76 16.01 -5.88
C LEU A 76 9.36 16.07 -7.28
N GLU A 77 8.88 15.20 -8.18
CA GLU A 77 9.22 15.26 -9.59
C GLU A 77 8.35 16.29 -10.30
N THR A 78 8.88 16.90 -11.37
CA THR A 78 8.14 17.83 -12.21
C THR A 78 8.27 17.44 -13.67
N GLY A 79 7.20 17.55 -14.43
CA GLY A 79 7.17 17.21 -15.84
C GLY A 79 5.95 16.37 -16.23
N ASP A 80 5.84 16.07 -17.52
CA ASP A 80 4.90 15.12 -18.05
C ASP A 80 5.54 13.72 -18.20
N ASN A 81 4.75 12.71 -18.54
CA ASN A 81 5.23 11.36 -18.79
C ASN A 81 4.75 10.85 -20.15
N VAL A 82 5.52 11.19 -21.18
CA VAL A 82 5.25 10.76 -22.56
C VAL A 82 5.37 9.24 -22.75
N ASN A 83 6.21 8.56 -21.94
CA ASN A 83 6.49 7.12 -22.12
C ASN A 83 5.24 6.26 -21.91
N ASN A 84 4.40 6.63 -20.94
CA ASN A 84 3.12 5.96 -20.66
C ASN A 84 1.93 6.68 -21.32
N HIS A 85 2.15 7.78 -22.05
CA HIS A 85 1.09 8.67 -22.57
C HIS A 85 0.17 9.21 -21.47
N GLU A 86 0.71 9.41 -20.25
CA GLU A 86 -0.02 10.03 -19.15
C GLU A 86 -0.39 11.47 -19.50
N ARG A 87 -1.48 11.97 -18.92
CA ARG A 87 -2.08 13.25 -19.30
C ARG A 87 -1.79 14.39 -18.33
N GLN A 88 -1.34 14.09 -17.11
CA GLN A 88 -1.01 15.10 -16.11
C GLN A 88 0.39 15.68 -16.33
N TYR A 89 0.58 16.88 -15.83
CA TYR A 89 1.88 17.42 -15.48
C TYR A 89 2.08 17.23 -13.98
N TYR A 90 3.16 16.59 -13.58
CA TYR A 90 3.55 16.49 -12.17
C TYR A 90 4.14 17.82 -11.72
N THR A 91 3.70 18.31 -10.57
CA THR A 91 4.13 19.60 -10.01
C THR A 91 4.74 19.41 -8.62
N ASN A 92 5.52 20.39 -8.18
CA ASN A 92 6.01 20.50 -6.81
C ASN A 92 5.11 21.40 -5.93
N SER A 93 3.89 21.65 -6.36
CA SER A 93 2.93 22.49 -5.67
C SER A 93 2.21 21.74 -4.53
N THR A 94 1.99 22.42 -3.40
CA THR A 94 1.12 21.91 -2.33
C THR A 94 -0.35 21.81 -2.76
N ASN A 95 -0.74 22.35 -3.92
CA ASN A 95 -2.04 22.09 -4.52
C ASN A 95 -2.19 20.63 -4.99
N ASN A 96 -1.06 19.94 -5.29
CA ASN A 96 -1.05 18.58 -5.76
C ASN A 96 -0.48 17.57 -4.75
N ALA A 97 0.36 17.99 -3.80
CA ALA A 97 0.83 17.13 -2.71
C ALA A 97 0.99 17.94 -1.43
N ALA A 98 0.14 17.70 -0.45
CA ALA A 98 0.16 18.40 0.83
C ALA A 98 -0.34 17.50 1.97
N MET A 99 0.09 17.82 3.18
CA MET A 99 -0.47 17.25 4.41
C MET A 99 -1.90 17.76 4.62
N ASP A 100 -2.78 16.90 5.15
CA ASP A 100 -4.16 17.30 5.48
C ASP A 100 -4.33 17.84 6.91
N GLY A 101 -3.29 17.74 7.74
CA GLY A 101 -3.32 18.10 9.16
C GLY A 101 -3.97 17.05 10.06
N GLN A 102 -4.29 15.88 9.53
CA GLN A 102 -4.88 14.74 10.24
C GLN A 102 -3.96 13.51 10.22
N GLY A 103 -2.69 13.70 9.86
CA GLY A 103 -1.72 12.62 9.75
C GLY A 103 -1.71 11.94 8.37
N ASN A 104 -2.13 12.63 7.31
CA ASN A 104 -2.08 12.06 5.97
C ASN A 104 -1.37 12.99 4.99
N LEU A 105 -0.67 12.39 4.03
CA LEU A 105 -0.32 13.00 2.77
C LEU A 105 -1.46 12.84 1.79
N VAL A 106 -1.87 13.92 1.14
CA VAL A 106 -2.88 13.89 0.06
C VAL A 106 -2.25 14.27 -1.26
N ILE A 107 -2.19 13.32 -2.19
CA ILE A 107 -1.85 13.59 -3.59
C ILE A 107 -3.15 13.87 -4.34
N THR A 108 -3.24 15.04 -4.95
CA THR A 108 -4.46 15.52 -5.62
C THR A 108 -4.24 15.69 -7.11
N ALA A 109 -4.92 14.86 -7.91
CA ALA A 109 -5.04 15.05 -9.35
C ALA A 109 -6.17 16.04 -9.64
N ARG A 110 -5.88 17.08 -10.42
CA ARG A 110 -6.80 18.16 -10.78
C ARG A 110 -6.98 18.23 -12.29
N LYS A 111 -8.21 18.47 -12.71
CA LYS A 111 -8.48 18.92 -14.08
C LYS A 111 -8.49 20.45 -14.06
N GLU A 112 -7.50 21.04 -14.68
CA GLU A 112 -7.33 22.48 -14.77
C GLU A 112 -6.64 22.80 -16.07
N ASN A 113 -6.65 24.07 -16.47
CA ASN A 113 -5.91 24.50 -17.65
C ASN A 113 -4.68 25.29 -17.19
N PRO A 114 -3.57 24.60 -16.81
CA PRO A 114 -2.37 25.24 -16.33
C PRO A 114 -1.64 25.92 -17.48
N ALA A 115 -1.90 27.19 -17.69
CA ALA A 115 -1.43 27.99 -18.83
C ALA A 115 0.10 27.90 -19.05
N ASN A 116 0.87 27.54 -18.05
CA ASN A 116 2.33 27.52 -18.04
C ASN A 116 2.96 26.14 -18.23
N TYR A 117 2.14 25.06 -18.34
CA TYR A 117 2.66 23.71 -18.53
C TYR A 117 2.33 23.19 -19.93
N ASN A 118 3.33 22.58 -20.56
CA ASN A 118 3.18 21.87 -21.82
C ASN A 118 3.42 20.38 -21.57
N CYS A 119 2.53 19.56 -22.07
CA CYS A 119 2.60 18.12 -22.10
C CYS A 119 2.89 17.65 -23.54
N TRP A 120 3.22 16.39 -23.72
CA TRP A 120 3.50 15.77 -25.01
C TRP A 120 2.37 15.96 -26.04
N TYR A 121 1.13 16.14 -25.58
CA TYR A 121 -0.06 16.36 -26.42
C TYR A 121 -0.44 17.84 -26.59
N GLY A 122 0.39 18.76 -26.16
CA GLY A 122 0.15 20.20 -26.17
C GLY A 122 -0.01 20.79 -24.77
N ARG A 123 -0.94 21.73 -24.58
CA ARG A 123 -1.19 22.30 -23.25
C ARG A 123 -1.75 21.24 -22.30
N CYS A 124 -1.14 21.12 -21.12
CA CYS A 124 -1.61 20.18 -20.11
C CYS A 124 -3.03 20.53 -19.62
N GLU A 125 -3.87 19.53 -19.48
CA GLU A 125 -5.24 19.66 -18.93
C GLU A 125 -5.34 19.20 -17.48
N TYR A 126 -4.34 18.47 -17.01
CA TYR A 126 -4.31 17.90 -15.66
C TYR A 126 -3.00 18.21 -14.97
N THR A 127 -3.07 18.40 -13.65
CA THR A 127 -1.92 18.44 -12.76
C THR A 127 -2.04 17.35 -11.69
N SER A 128 -0.93 16.85 -11.21
CA SER A 128 -0.85 15.87 -10.13
C SER A 128 0.50 15.92 -9.44
N ALA A 129 0.83 14.93 -8.59
CA ALA A 129 2.15 14.81 -8.00
C ALA A 129 2.70 13.39 -8.09
N ARG A 130 4.04 13.34 -8.20
CA ARG A 130 4.88 12.17 -8.05
C ARG A 130 6.04 12.54 -7.14
N LEU A 131 6.25 11.74 -6.12
CA LEU A 131 7.32 11.96 -5.15
C LEU A 131 8.12 10.68 -4.95
N ASN A 132 9.42 10.81 -4.68
CA ASN A 132 10.30 9.67 -4.47
C ASN A 132 11.35 9.95 -3.40
N THR A 133 12.04 8.89 -2.95
CA THR A 133 13.10 8.94 -1.95
C THR A 133 14.50 8.85 -2.53
N ALA A 134 14.69 8.96 -3.85
CA ALA A 134 16.00 8.87 -4.51
C ALA A 134 16.99 9.89 -3.92
N GLY A 135 18.20 9.42 -3.63
CA GLY A 135 19.24 10.23 -2.99
C GLY A 135 19.00 10.59 -1.51
N LYS A 136 17.91 10.10 -0.90
CA LYS A 136 17.53 10.33 0.49
C LYS A 136 17.40 9.04 1.28
N PHE A 137 16.66 8.07 0.74
CA PHE A 137 16.53 6.74 1.30
C PHE A 137 16.49 5.70 0.19
N THR A 138 17.27 4.64 0.38
CA THR A 138 17.24 3.43 -0.44
C THR A 138 17.47 2.23 0.46
N GLN A 139 16.91 1.08 0.11
CA GLN A 139 17.13 -0.17 0.84
C GLN A 139 17.09 -1.36 -0.10
N THR A 140 17.88 -2.39 0.24
CA THR A 140 17.79 -3.73 -0.33
C THR A 140 17.22 -4.64 0.73
N TYR A 141 16.16 -5.37 0.38
CA TYR A 141 15.44 -6.29 1.27
C TYR A 141 14.72 -5.61 2.45
N GLY A 142 13.81 -6.34 3.05
CA GLY A 142 12.99 -5.88 4.18
C GLY A 142 11.50 -5.90 3.89
N HIS A 143 10.75 -5.37 4.81
CA HIS A 143 9.30 -5.15 4.69
C HIS A 143 9.03 -3.70 4.32
N PHE A 144 8.32 -3.48 3.22
CA PHE A 144 7.93 -2.17 2.70
C PHE A 144 6.41 -2.08 2.71
N GLU A 145 5.88 -1.09 3.40
CA GLU A 145 4.44 -0.97 3.64
C GLU A 145 3.97 0.48 3.50
N ALA A 146 2.80 0.67 2.89
CA ALA A 146 2.06 1.92 2.94
C ALA A 146 0.58 1.67 3.24
N ARG A 147 -0.02 2.54 4.05
CA ARG A 147 -1.47 2.53 4.30
C ARG A 147 -2.12 3.64 3.51
N ILE A 148 -2.96 3.23 2.55
CA ILE A 148 -3.45 4.11 1.49
C ILE A 148 -4.97 3.94 1.33
N LYS A 149 -5.67 5.07 1.15
CA LYS A 149 -7.03 5.13 0.61
C LYS A 149 -6.94 5.61 -0.83
N MET A 150 -7.43 4.79 -1.77
CA MET A 150 -7.25 5.03 -3.20
C MET A 150 -8.21 6.06 -3.77
N SER A 151 -7.79 6.67 -4.88
CA SER A 151 -8.64 7.36 -5.85
C SER A 151 -9.39 6.34 -6.74
N HIS A 152 -10.36 6.80 -7.52
CA HIS A 152 -11.12 5.96 -8.45
C HIS A 152 -11.64 6.76 -9.66
N GLY A 153 -12.11 6.06 -10.66
CA GLY A 153 -12.69 6.63 -11.88
C GLY A 153 -11.88 6.28 -13.13
N GLN A 154 -12.53 6.35 -14.30
CA GLN A 154 -11.89 6.08 -15.57
C GLN A 154 -10.65 6.98 -15.77
N GLY A 155 -9.53 6.40 -16.17
CA GLY A 155 -8.28 7.13 -16.43
C GLY A 155 -7.52 7.58 -15.18
N ILE A 156 -7.83 7.07 -14.00
CA ILE A 156 -7.13 7.36 -12.76
C ILE A 156 -6.19 6.18 -12.43
N TRP A 157 -4.92 6.48 -12.08
CA TRP A 157 -3.88 5.47 -11.88
C TRP A 157 -2.97 5.84 -10.70
N PRO A 158 -3.37 5.47 -9.49
CA PRO A 158 -2.52 5.57 -8.30
C PRO A 158 -1.49 4.44 -8.25
N ALA A 159 -0.28 4.74 -7.74
CA ALA A 159 0.77 3.75 -7.54
C ALA A 159 1.63 4.02 -6.30
N PHE A 160 2.04 2.92 -5.66
CA PHE A 160 3.11 2.81 -4.67
C PHE A 160 4.08 1.75 -5.15
N TRP A 161 5.31 2.14 -5.46
CA TRP A 161 6.26 1.32 -6.19
C TRP A 161 7.72 1.73 -5.93
N MET A 162 8.64 1.04 -6.55
CA MET A 162 10.07 1.22 -6.34
C MET A 162 10.87 1.08 -7.64
N LEU A 163 11.97 1.80 -7.75
CA LEU A 163 12.97 1.64 -8.83
C LEU A 163 14.36 1.40 -8.24
N GLY A 164 15.16 0.62 -8.97
CA GLY A 164 16.57 0.43 -8.66
C GLY A 164 17.34 1.74 -8.64
N ASN A 165 18.15 1.94 -7.58
CA ASN A 165 18.88 3.19 -7.36
C ASN A 165 19.97 3.45 -8.41
N ASP A 166 20.31 2.45 -9.21
CA ASP A 166 21.25 2.52 -10.33
C ASP A 166 20.59 2.94 -11.66
N ILE A 167 19.33 3.36 -11.65
CA ILE A 167 18.57 3.75 -12.86
C ILE A 167 19.32 4.74 -13.75
N GLY A 168 20.11 5.65 -13.15
CA GLY A 168 20.90 6.64 -13.89
C GLY A 168 22.01 6.04 -14.76
N SER A 169 22.49 4.84 -14.42
CA SER A 169 23.57 4.13 -15.14
C SER A 169 23.08 2.88 -15.86
N ALA A 170 22.21 2.10 -15.22
CA ALA A 170 21.68 0.87 -15.81
C ALA A 170 20.53 1.12 -16.79
N GLY A 171 19.74 2.17 -16.55
CA GLY A 171 18.54 2.48 -17.30
C GLY A 171 17.39 1.49 -17.03
N TRP A 172 16.17 1.92 -17.34
CA TRP A 172 15.00 1.04 -17.28
C TRP A 172 14.92 0.15 -18.54
N PRO A 173 14.53 -1.13 -18.45
CA PRO A 173 14.12 -1.86 -17.25
C PRO A 173 15.26 -2.58 -16.51
N THR A 174 16.53 -2.34 -16.86
CA THR A 174 17.69 -3.07 -16.30
C THR A 174 17.90 -2.79 -14.81
N CYS A 175 17.56 -1.56 -14.36
CA CYS A 175 17.59 -1.20 -12.95
C CYS A 175 16.55 -1.96 -12.09
N GLY A 176 15.58 -2.62 -12.72
CA GLY A 176 14.45 -3.23 -12.02
C GLY A 176 13.39 -2.21 -11.58
N GLU A 177 12.15 -2.65 -11.59
CA GLU A 177 10.98 -1.95 -11.04
C GLU A 177 10.13 -2.94 -10.26
N LEU A 178 9.72 -2.56 -9.06
CA LEU A 178 8.90 -3.36 -8.17
C LEU A 178 7.65 -2.56 -7.80
N ASP A 179 6.51 -2.98 -8.37
CA ASP A 179 5.22 -2.36 -8.07
C ASP A 179 4.60 -3.05 -6.87
N ILE A 180 4.51 -2.33 -5.74
CA ILE A 180 3.90 -2.84 -4.52
C ILE A 180 2.38 -2.79 -4.66
N MET A 181 1.87 -1.67 -5.18
CA MET A 181 0.47 -1.45 -5.45
C MET A 181 0.27 -0.55 -6.66
N GLU A 182 -0.45 -1.05 -7.64
CA GLU A 182 -1.03 -0.26 -8.70
C GLU A 182 -2.54 -0.52 -8.79
N ASN A 183 -3.32 0.50 -9.14
CA ASN A 183 -4.74 0.36 -9.44
C ASN A 183 -5.10 1.20 -10.66
N ILE A 184 -5.96 0.68 -11.53
CA ILE A 184 -6.63 1.48 -12.55
C ILE A 184 -8.05 1.79 -12.06
N GLY A 185 -8.34 3.07 -11.91
CA GLY A 185 -9.49 3.53 -11.14
C GLY A 185 -10.87 3.09 -11.64
N ARG A 186 -10.97 2.58 -12.90
CA ARG A 186 -12.18 1.92 -13.42
C ARG A 186 -12.40 0.52 -12.81
N GLU A 187 -11.38 -0.06 -12.20
CA GLU A 187 -11.42 -1.37 -11.53
C GLU A 187 -11.15 -1.19 -10.02
N PRO A 188 -12.05 -0.50 -9.28
CA PRO A 188 -11.76 0.01 -7.94
C PRO A 188 -11.60 -1.09 -6.87
N ASN A 189 -11.86 -2.34 -7.23
CA ASN A 189 -11.72 -3.52 -6.38
C ASN A 189 -10.47 -4.34 -6.68
N THR A 190 -9.64 -3.93 -7.66
CA THR A 190 -8.49 -4.70 -8.12
C THR A 190 -7.21 -3.93 -7.92
N VAL A 191 -6.21 -4.54 -7.31
CA VAL A 191 -4.84 -4.02 -7.26
C VAL A 191 -3.88 -5.01 -7.90
N HIS A 192 -2.78 -4.50 -8.42
CA HIS A 192 -1.75 -5.26 -9.09
C HIS A 192 -0.42 -5.07 -8.37
N GLY A 193 0.34 -6.14 -8.26
CA GLY A 193 1.74 -6.13 -7.86
C GLY A 193 2.56 -6.76 -8.99
N THR A 194 3.64 -6.11 -9.42
CA THR A 194 4.33 -6.49 -10.64
C THR A 194 5.84 -6.34 -10.47
N LEU A 195 6.60 -7.15 -11.19
CA LEU A 195 8.04 -7.02 -11.39
C LEU A 195 8.32 -6.69 -12.84
N HIS A 196 9.17 -5.68 -13.08
CA HIS A 196 9.71 -5.35 -14.38
C HIS A 196 11.23 -5.42 -14.36
N GLY A 197 11.77 -6.04 -15.42
CA GLY A 197 13.21 -6.20 -15.62
C GLY A 197 13.52 -6.60 -17.06
N PRO A 198 14.80 -6.89 -17.37
CA PRO A 198 15.22 -7.26 -18.72
C PRO A 198 14.49 -8.51 -19.21
N GLY A 199 13.72 -8.37 -20.30
CA GLY A 199 12.93 -9.45 -20.91
C GLY A 199 11.54 -9.64 -20.32
N TYR A 200 11.14 -8.88 -19.27
CA TYR A 200 9.81 -8.89 -18.65
C TYR A 200 9.44 -7.49 -18.18
N SER A 201 9.09 -6.61 -19.10
CA SER A 201 8.77 -5.22 -18.79
C SER A 201 7.58 -4.70 -19.57
N GLY A 202 7.03 -3.54 -19.18
CA GLY A 202 5.79 -3.00 -19.74
C GLY A 202 4.65 -4.01 -19.60
N SER A 203 3.90 -4.27 -20.68
CA SER A 203 2.81 -5.27 -20.67
C SER A 203 3.27 -6.72 -20.47
N GLY A 204 4.57 -6.98 -20.50
CA GLY A 204 5.20 -8.27 -20.21
C GLY A 204 5.69 -8.41 -18.78
N GLY A 205 5.40 -7.48 -17.89
CA GLY A 205 5.70 -7.56 -16.45
C GLY A 205 5.17 -8.83 -15.81
N ILE A 206 5.86 -9.32 -14.79
CA ILE A 206 5.50 -10.57 -14.10
C ILE A 206 4.85 -10.25 -12.77
N GLY A 207 3.56 -10.46 -12.66
CA GLY A 207 2.79 -10.09 -11.47
C GLY A 207 1.49 -10.87 -11.33
N ALA A 208 0.66 -10.43 -10.39
CA ALA A 208 -0.70 -10.90 -10.19
C ALA A 208 -1.61 -9.76 -9.69
N ALA A 209 -2.91 -9.95 -9.89
CA ALA A 209 -3.94 -9.09 -9.35
C ALA A 209 -4.53 -9.67 -8.05
N TYR A 210 -4.89 -8.79 -7.13
CA TYR A 210 -5.69 -9.09 -5.95
C TYR A 210 -7.05 -8.42 -6.06
N ASN A 211 -8.12 -9.18 -5.94
CA ASN A 211 -9.49 -8.67 -5.89
C ASN A 211 -9.97 -8.60 -4.45
N GLY A 212 -10.30 -7.41 -4.00
CA GLY A 212 -10.70 -7.11 -2.63
C GLY A 212 -11.97 -6.26 -2.55
N PRO A 213 -12.13 -5.50 -1.47
CA PRO A 213 -13.18 -4.50 -1.36
C PRO A 213 -12.97 -3.37 -2.36
N ARG A 214 -13.86 -2.40 -2.39
CA ARG A 214 -13.61 -1.14 -3.11
C ARG A 214 -12.59 -0.31 -2.33
N PHE A 215 -11.34 -0.29 -2.82
CA PHE A 215 -10.20 0.34 -2.13
C PHE A 215 -10.30 1.86 -1.95
N ALA A 216 -11.25 2.49 -2.62
CA ALA A 216 -11.56 3.91 -2.43
C ALA A 216 -12.46 4.20 -1.20
N ASP A 217 -13.07 3.18 -0.60
CA ASP A 217 -14.03 3.37 0.51
C ASP A 217 -13.34 3.47 1.87
N GLY A 218 -12.09 3.01 1.99
CA GLY A 218 -11.32 3.04 3.24
C GLY A 218 -9.82 2.98 3.04
N PHE A 219 -9.08 3.01 4.15
CA PHE A 219 -7.65 2.76 4.14
C PHE A 219 -7.35 1.28 4.14
N HIS A 220 -6.40 0.89 3.31
CA HIS A 220 -5.87 -0.47 3.20
C HIS A 220 -4.34 -0.43 3.24
N THR A 221 -3.75 -1.50 3.73
CA THR A 221 -2.30 -1.66 3.82
C THR A 221 -1.81 -2.48 2.64
N PHE A 222 -0.87 -1.93 1.88
CA PHE A 222 -0.21 -2.59 0.75
C PHE A 222 1.25 -2.79 1.10
N ALA A 223 1.72 -4.03 1.00
CA ALA A 223 3.07 -4.35 1.43
C ALA A 223 3.75 -5.40 0.55
N VAL A 224 5.09 -5.36 0.59
CA VAL A 224 5.96 -6.45 0.14
C VAL A 224 6.94 -6.84 1.23
N ASP A 225 7.13 -8.15 1.38
CA ASP A 225 8.27 -8.75 2.05
C ASP A 225 9.31 -9.12 0.98
N TRP A 226 10.40 -8.40 0.96
CA TRP A 226 11.49 -8.60 0.00
C TRP A 226 12.71 -9.20 0.70
N ALA A 227 13.04 -10.42 0.32
CA ALA A 227 14.22 -11.17 0.80
C ALA A 227 15.11 -11.58 -0.39
N PRO A 228 16.32 -12.06 -0.16
CA PRO A 228 17.13 -12.65 -1.24
C PRO A 228 16.31 -13.67 -2.03
N ASP A 229 16.29 -13.52 -3.36
CA ASP A 229 15.58 -14.39 -4.31
C ASP A 229 14.07 -14.58 -4.04
N SER A 230 13.42 -13.65 -3.34
CA SER A 230 11.99 -13.78 -3.03
C SER A 230 11.34 -12.42 -2.74
N ILE A 231 10.22 -12.15 -3.40
CA ILE A 231 9.35 -11.01 -3.11
C ILE A 231 7.93 -11.54 -2.92
N THR A 232 7.28 -11.15 -1.82
CA THR A 232 5.92 -11.58 -1.44
C THR A 232 5.05 -10.36 -1.25
N TRP A 233 3.90 -10.28 -1.90
CA TRP A 233 2.95 -9.17 -1.80
C TRP A 233 1.79 -9.51 -0.91
N SER A 234 1.33 -8.53 -0.15
CA SER A 234 0.13 -8.64 0.68
C SER A 234 -0.75 -7.39 0.64
N VAL A 235 -2.04 -7.60 0.87
CA VAL A 235 -3.04 -6.54 1.10
C VAL A 235 -3.71 -6.83 2.43
N ASP A 236 -3.68 -5.87 3.36
CA ASP A 236 -4.22 -6.02 4.73
C ASP A 236 -3.69 -7.28 5.42
N GLY A 237 -2.40 -7.60 5.24
CA GLY A 237 -1.75 -8.80 5.76
C GLY A 237 -2.08 -10.11 5.02
N ASN A 238 -2.98 -10.07 4.03
CA ASN A 238 -3.31 -11.26 3.22
C ASN A 238 -2.35 -11.39 2.05
N VAL A 239 -1.47 -12.38 2.09
CA VAL A 239 -0.55 -12.70 0.98
C VAL A 239 -1.34 -13.19 -0.23
N TYR A 240 -1.08 -12.61 -1.41
CA TYR A 240 -1.75 -13.00 -2.65
C TYR A 240 -0.80 -13.46 -3.76
N GLN A 241 0.48 -13.10 -3.69
CA GLN A 241 1.48 -13.63 -4.60
C GLN A 241 2.88 -13.66 -3.95
N ARG A 242 3.72 -14.52 -4.50
CA ARG A 242 5.17 -14.58 -4.26
C ARG A 242 5.87 -14.80 -5.59
N ARG A 243 7.01 -14.14 -5.81
CA ARG A 243 7.86 -14.30 -6.99
C ARG A 243 9.29 -14.61 -6.58
N THR A 244 9.94 -15.41 -7.41
CA THR A 244 11.32 -15.88 -7.26
C THR A 244 12.01 -15.86 -8.62
N PRO A 245 13.34 -16.01 -8.71
CA PRO A 245 14.04 -16.13 -9.99
C PRO A 245 13.47 -17.21 -10.91
N ALA A 246 12.90 -18.29 -10.37
CA ALA A 246 12.29 -19.37 -11.16
C ALA A 246 11.06 -18.93 -11.96
N ASP A 247 10.36 -17.87 -11.52
CA ASP A 247 9.18 -17.33 -12.18
C ASP A 247 9.52 -16.47 -13.41
N LEU A 248 10.80 -16.14 -13.62
CA LEU A 248 11.26 -15.23 -14.68
C LEU A 248 11.54 -15.92 -16.03
N ASN A 249 11.21 -17.19 -16.17
CA ASN A 249 11.42 -17.95 -17.43
C ASN A 249 12.86 -17.86 -17.98
N GLY A 250 13.86 -17.86 -17.10
CA GLY A 250 15.28 -17.77 -17.45
C GLY A 250 15.80 -16.34 -17.65
N ASN A 251 14.99 -15.31 -17.50
CA ASN A 251 15.44 -13.93 -17.51
C ASN A 251 16.16 -13.58 -16.20
N ARG A 252 16.93 -12.50 -16.23
CA ARG A 252 17.75 -12.06 -15.09
C ARG A 252 16.87 -11.55 -13.95
N TRP A 253 17.13 -12.01 -12.71
CA TRP A 253 16.66 -11.40 -11.48
C TRP A 253 17.50 -10.14 -11.20
N VAL A 254 16.84 -9.00 -11.04
CA VAL A 254 17.48 -7.70 -10.83
C VAL A 254 17.12 -7.07 -9.48
N PHE A 255 16.49 -7.83 -8.58
CA PHE A 255 16.04 -7.37 -7.27
C PHE A 255 17.03 -7.82 -6.17
N ASP A 256 18.28 -7.35 -6.28
CA ASP A 256 19.41 -7.73 -5.42
C ASP A 256 20.32 -6.55 -5.05
N HIS A 257 19.83 -5.32 -5.26
CA HIS A 257 20.52 -4.07 -4.99
C HIS A 257 19.54 -3.02 -4.44
N PRO A 258 20.00 -1.83 -3.96
CA PRO A 258 19.11 -0.86 -3.34
C PRO A 258 18.08 -0.27 -4.30
N PHE A 259 16.83 -0.15 -3.84
CA PHE A 259 15.71 0.53 -4.50
C PHE A 259 15.26 1.73 -3.68
N PHE A 260 14.69 2.74 -4.35
CA PHE A 260 14.01 3.88 -3.73
C PHE A 260 12.50 3.82 -3.94
N LEU A 261 11.75 4.42 -3.02
CA LEU A 261 10.29 4.44 -3.01
C LEU A 261 9.75 5.53 -3.92
N ILE A 262 8.58 5.27 -4.52
CA ILE A 262 7.83 6.21 -5.33
C ILE A 262 6.34 6.13 -4.97
N LEU A 263 5.69 7.30 -4.87
CA LEU A 263 4.25 7.47 -4.75
C LEU A 263 3.78 8.43 -5.83
N ASN A 264 2.72 8.09 -6.56
CA ASN A 264 2.12 9.01 -7.53
C ASN A 264 0.64 8.76 -7.76
N LEU A 265 0.00 9.75 -8.35
CA LEU A 265 -1.34 9.64 -8.90
C LEU A 265 -1.31 10.10 -10.35
N ALA A 266 -1.25 9.16 -11.29
CA ALA A 266 -1.30 9.45 -12.72
C ALA A 266 -2.74 9.65 -13.21
N VAL A 267 -2.88 10.35 -14.34
CA VAL A 267 -4.13 10.60 -15.05
C VAL A 267 -3.94 10.23 -16.51
N GLY A 268 -4.77 9.34 -17.03
CA GLY A 268 -4.64 8.82 -18.37
C GLY A 268 -3.48 7.85 -18.53
N GLY A 269 -3.23 7.44 -19.75
CA GLY A 269 -2.15 6.53 -20.11
C GLY A 269 -2.63 5.30 -20.87
N TYR A 270 -1.67 4.55 -21.42
CA TYR A 270 -1.98 3.36 -22.21
C TYR A 270 -2.80 2.31 -21.46
N TRP A 271 -2.51 2.11 -20.18
CA TRP A 271 -3.17 1.06 -19.40
C TRP A 271 -4.52 1.50 -18.81
N PRO A 272 -4.64 2.60 -18.06
CA PRO A 272 -5.94 3.03 -17.53
C PRO A 272 -6.87 3.59 -18.60
N GLY A 273 -6.34 4.01 -19.77
CA GLY A 273 -7.03 4.83 -20.74
C GLY A 273 -7.21 6.27 -20.26
N ASP A 274 -7.73 7.14 -21.11
CA ASP A 274 -7.96 8.53 -20.75
C ASP A 274 -9.19 8.69 -19.84
N PRO A 275 -9.25 9.75 -19.00
CA PRO A 275 -10.48 10.16 -18.33
C PRO A 275 -11.59 10.45 -19.34
N ASP A 276 -12.83 10.18 -18.95
CA ASP A 276 -14.03 10.45 -19.73
C ASP A 276 -15.05 11.30 -18.96
N GLY A 277 -16.26 11.43 -19.49
CA GLY A 277 -17.32 12.22 -18.87
C GLY A 277 -17.79 11.71 -17.50
N SER A 278 -17.45 10.48 -17.11
CA SER A 278 -17.77 9.91 -15.82
C SER A 278 -16.70 10.20 -14.75
N THR A 279 -15.50 10.63 -15.16
CA THR A 279 -14.40 10.91 -14.26
C THR A 279 -14.58 12.27 -13.58
N THR A 280 -14.78 12.24 -12.28
CA THR A 280 -14.88 13.47 -11.47
C THR A 280 -13.51 13.92 -11.00
N PHE A 281 -13.30 15.23 -10.93
CA PHE A 281 -12.09 15.86 -10.38
C PHE A 281 -12.47 16.89 -9.30
N PRO A 282 -11.62 17.13 -8.29
CA PRO A 282 -10.32 16.49 -8.08
C PRO A 282 -10.45 15.02 -7.64
N GLN A 283 -9.43 14.20 -7.97
CA GLN A 283 -9.24 12.87 -7.41
C GLN A 283 -8.10 12.90 -6.40
N GLN A 284 -8.20 12.12 -5.35
CA GLN A 284 -7.24 12.13 -4.25
C GLN A 284 -6.75 10.73 -3.91
N LEU A 285 -5.44 10.58 -3.80
CA LEU A 285 -4.76 9.46 -3.17
C LEU A 285 -4.35 9.92 -1.77
N VAL A 286 -4.87 9.27 -0.73
CA VAL A 286 -4.62 9.64 0.66
C VAL A 286 -3.74 8.60 1.30
N ILE A 287 -2.58 8.99 1.79
CA ILE A 287 -1.57 8.12 2.38
C ILE A 287 -1.43 8.44 3.86
N ASP A 288 -1.76 7.48 4.73
CA ASP A 288 -1.67 7.59 6.18
C ASP A 288 -0.20 7.47 6.64
N TYR A 289 0.50 6.45 6.14
CA TYR A 289 1.92 6.29 6.41
C TYR A 289 2.65 5.52 5.31
N VAL A 290 3.98 5.65 5.31
CA VAL A 290 4.92 4.74 4.65
C VAL A 290 5.95 4.29 5.66
N ARG A 291 6.19 2.98 5.76
CA ARG A 291 7.14 2.37 6.68
C ARG A 291 8.00 1.32 6.00
N VAL A 292 9.27 1.27 6.38
CA VAL A 292 10.20 0.21 5.97
C VAL A 292 10.90 -0.33 7.20
N THR A 293 10.98 -1.66 7.30
CA THR A 293 11.70 -2.36 8.35
C THR A 293 12.65 -3.40 7.74
N ASN A 294 13.65 -3.84 8.54
CA ASN A 294 14.59 -4.91 8.15
C ASN A 294 13.90 -6.28 8.26
#